data_b3bf07ad8271a12d5d5552d71ef2e2a5
#
_entry.id   b3bf07ad8271a12d5d5552d71ef2e2a5
#
_cell.length_a   1.000
_cell.length_b   1.000
_cell.length_c   1.000
_cell.angle_alpha   90.00
_cell.angle_beta   90.00
_cell.angle_gamma   90.00
#
_symmetry.space_group_name_H-M   'P 1'
#
loop_
_entity.id
_entity.type
_entity.pdbx_description
1 polymer ?
#
loop_
_entity_poly.entity_id
_entity_poly.type
_entity_poly.pdbx_seq_one_letter_code
_entity_poly.pdbx_strand_id
1 'polypeptide(L)'
;MKKIEAGKRFSAAAALLLLTAAVFAYNPPPAGELLYHFTSPFMLSGEVSAAGGPLFHVHPEHTAVNPALSAVEQRIVADVSYTALIAPNQNKTYGQAFNIGTLIPSRYGVFTAVAQGVFVPFNDMLLKNTFTVRGAYSKDITDWLYVGAGLYGGFGSDWALGADIGCVYLPGTVKWLPFLSNVRFGFALTGLGKTYKPATIGIDGLSEKITSYPSIVTPRAGVAGTLFSVNKFSGGLSLDVSLPTFQNLVLDAGFQCLFADIVRLSTGWQINLREAIAQKASWYPSISLSVKFGFTSADESILSKKGWQQSEIIAASAYRPMRANMHAFSTGAAMYLGLKDTAAPEITLWGNNE
;
A
#
# COMPACT_ATOMS: atom_id res chain seq x y z
N MET A 1 15.04 -5.76 -38.93
CA MET A 1 15.39 -4.36 -38.68
C MET A 1 14.20 -3.46 -38.34
N LYS A 2 13.04 -3.48 -39.01
CA LYS A 2 11.91 -2.58 -38.74
C LYS A 2 11.30 -2.68 -37.31
N LYS A 3 11.33 -3.85 -36.63
CA LYS A 3 10.82 -4.01 -35.25
C LYS A 3 11.66 -3.34 -34.18
N ILE A 4 12.97 -3.20 -34.38
CA ILE A 4 13.90 -2.57 -33.42
C ILE A 4 13.77 -1.04 -33.45
N GLU A 5 13.47 -0.46 -34.62
CA GLU A 5 13.24 0.99 -34.73
C GLU A 5 11.90 1.42 -34.11
N ALA A 6 10.86 0.60 -34.17
CA ALA A 6 9.57 0.89 -33.54
C ALA A 6 9.69 0.93 -32.00
N GLY A 7 10.48 0.02 -31.43
CA GLY A 7 10.73 0.01 -29.98
C GLY A 7 11.50 1.25 -29.51
N LYS A 8 12.50 1.69 -30.28
CA LYS A 8 13.26 2.91 -29.95
C LYS A 8 12.43 4.20 -30.07
N ARG A 9 11.54 4.26 -31.06
CA ARG A 9 10.61 5.40 -31.23
C ARG A 9 9.56 5.45 -30.10
N PHE A 10 9.07 4.31 -29.64
CA PHE A 10 8.14 4.23 -28.51
C PHE A 10 8.82 4.63 -27.22
N SER A 11 10.05 4.20 -26.98
CA SER A 11 10.84 4.60 -25.80
C SER A 11 11.17 6.10 -25.80
N ALA A 12 11.49 6.68 -26.98
CA ALA A 12 11.77 8.11 -27.10
C ALA A 12 10.48 8.95 -26.93
N ALA A 13 9.34 8.50 -27.44
CA ALA A 13 8.06 9.18 -27.26
C ALA A 13 7.58 9.10 -25.80
N ALA A 14 7.77 7.96 -25.12
CA ALA A 14 7.48 7.82 -23.70
C ALA A 14 8.40 8.70 -22.83
N ALA A 15 9.68 8.77 -23.14
CA ALA A 15 10.62 9.67 -22.47
C ALA A 15 10.30 11.15 -22.72
N LEU A 16 9.85 11.51 -23.92
CA LEU A 16 9.44 12.88 -24.26
C LEU A 16 8.13 13.27 -23.55
N LEU A 17 7.16 12.34 -23.45
CA LEU A 17 5.94 12.52 -22.68
C LEU A 17 6.23 12.69 -21.17
N LEU A 18 7.17 11.94 -20.61
CA LEU A 18 7.62 12.09 -19.22
C LEU A 18 8.34 13.43 -18.98
N LEU A 19 9.11 13.92 -19.96
CA LEU A 19 9.80 15.21 -19.87
C LEU A 19 8.83 16.40 -20.01
N THR A 20 7.81 16.30 -20.86
CA THR A 20 6.80 17.37 -20.99
C THR A 20 5.85 17.44 -19.79
N ALA A 21 5.58 16.31 -19.11
CA ALA A 21 4.84 16.30 -17.86
C ALA A 21 5.56 17.03 -16.72
N ALA A 22 6.89 17.17 -16.80
CA ALA A 22 7.68 17.90 -15.80
C ALA A 22 7.51 19.42 -15.82
N VAL A 23 6.89 19.97 -16.85
CA VAL A 23 6.75 21.44 -17.05
C VAL A 23 5.56 22.03 -16.33
N PHE A 24 4.56 21.23 -15.92
CA PHE A 24 3.39 21.72 -15.18
C PHE A 24 3.66 21.76 -13.68
N ALA A 25 3.25 22.85 -13.02
CA ALA A 25 3.57 23.15 -11.63
C ALA A 25 2.76 22.31 -10.61
N TYR A 26 2.93 20.97 -10.63
CA TYR A 26 2.43 20.12 -9.57
C TYR A 26 3.46 20.09 -8.42
N ASN A 27 3.03 20.48 -7.23
CA ASN A 27 3.83 20.41 -6.01
C ASN A 27 3.36 19.22 -5.16
N PRO A 28 4.21 18.20 -4.94
CA PRO A 28 3.84 17.08 -4.11
C PRO A 28 3.65 17.51 -2.66
N PRO A 29 2.70 16.91 -1.93
CA PRO A 29 2.51 17.16 -0.51
C PRO A 29 3.72 16.65 0.31
N PRO A 30 3.93 17.18 1.53
CA PRO A 30 5.10 16.88 2.34
C PRO A 30 5.25 15.42 2.76
N ALA A 31 4.14 14.70 2.90
CA ALA A 31 4.14 13.27 3.20
C ALA A 31 4.23 12.40 1.94
N GLY A 32 4.55 12.99 0.78
CA GLY A 32 4.43 12.37 -0.52
C GLY A 32 2.98 12.39 -1.03
N GLU A 33 2.71 11.72 -2.12
CA GLU A 33 1.39 11.66 -2.73
C GLU A 33 0.41 10.72 -2.01
N LEU A 34 0.89 9.98 -1.01
CA LEU A 34 0.12 8.92 -0.37
C LEU A 34 0.05 9.09 1.15
N LEU A 35 -0.87 9.96 1.57
CA LEU A 35 -1.17 10.21 2.99
C LEU A 35 -1.42 8.94 3.82
N TYR A 36 -2.00 7.93 3.20
CA TYR A 36 -2.40 6.71 3.90
C TYR A 36 -1.24 5.79 4.26
N HIS A 37 -0.06 5.98 3.64
CA HIS A 37 1.11 5.13 3.85
C HIS A 37 1.75 5.25 5.24
N PHE A 38 1.44 6.29 6.00
CA PHE A 38 2.00 6.43 7.35
C PHE A 38 1.01 6.10 8.47
N THR A 39 -0.17 5.63 8.17
CA THR A 39 -1.18 5.31 9.19
C THR A 39 -0.99 3.94 9.84
N SER A 40 -0.17 3.08 9.29
CA SER A 40 0.05 1.70 9.73
C SER A 40 1.51 1.27 9.54
N PRO A 41 2.07 0.40 10.40
CA PRO A 41 3.43 -0.10 10.25
C PRO A 41 3.57 -0.95 8.99
N PHE A 42 2.53 -1.61 8.54
CA PHE A 42 2.51 -2.45 7.35
C PHE A 42 2.56 -1.63 6.05
N MET A 43 2.13 -0.37 6.11
CA MET A 43 2.19 0.59 5.01
C MET A 43 3.44 1.48 5.09
N LEU A 44 3.85 1.83 6.30
CA LEU A 44 4.96 2.77 6.55
C LEU A 44 6.30 2.23 6.04
N SER A 45 6.49 0.92 6.10
CA SER A 45 7.72 0.26 5.62
C SER A 45 7.99 0.47 4.13
N GLY A 46 6.97 0.85 3.35
CA GLY A 46 7.13 1.10 1.92
C GLY A 46 7.44 -0.15 1.08
N GLU A 47 7.24 -1.34 1.66
CA GLU A 47 7.48 -2.63 0.98
C GLU A 47 6.33 -3.09 0.09
N VAL A 48 5.15 -2.48 0.27
CA VAL A 48 3.93 -2.88 -0.42
C VAL A 48 3.83 -2.19 -1.77
N SER A 49 3.94 -2.96 -2.83
CA SER A 49 3.73 -2.51 -4.21
C SER A 49 2.28 -2.74 -4.67
N ALA A 50 1.93 -2.27 -5.86
CA ALA A 50 0.66 -2.61 -6.49
C ALA A 50 0.51 -4.12 -6.73
N ALA A 51 1.63 -4.85 -6.83
CA ALA A 51 1.68 -6.31 -6.89
C ALA A 51 1.61 -6.97 -5.50
N GLY A 52 1.64 -6.19 -4.43
CA GLY A 52 1.88 -6.65 -3.07
C GLY A 52 3.35 -6.97 -2.80
N GLY A 53 3.63 -7.68 -1.71
CA GLY A 53 4.95 -8.18 -1.39
C GLY A 53 4.97 -9.71 -1.41
N PRO A 54 6.06 -10.35 -1.84
CA PRO A 54 6.09 -11.81 -1.98
C PRO A 54 6.04 -12.56 -0.65
N LEU A 55 6.49 -11.92 0.43
CA LEU A 55 6.60 -12.50 1.77
C LEU A 55 5.73 -11.78 2.81
N PHE A 56 4.73 -11.00 2.39
CA PHE A 56 3.90 -10.26 3.30
C PHE A 56 2.50 -10.88 3.45
N HIS A 57 1.87 -10.57 4.54
CA HIS A 57 0.46 -10.82 4.74
C HIS A 57 -0.37 -9.65 4.20
N VAL A 58 -1.53 -9.95 3.65
CA VAL A 58 -2.46 -8.93 3.17
C VAL A 58 -3.15 -8.28 4.38
N HIS A 59 -3.13 -6.96 4.43
CA HIS A 59 -3.84 -6.16 5.44
C HIS A 59 -4.92 -5.32 4.77
N PRO A 60 -5.99 -4.95 5.48
CA PRO A 60 -7.10 -4.16 4.93
C PRO A 60 -6.65 -2.85 4.27
N GLU A 61 -5.69 -2.14 4.85
CA GLU A 61 -5.17 -0.86 4.34
C GLU A 61 -4.40 -0.96 3.02
N HIS A 62 -3.96 -2.17 2.63
CA HIS A 62 -3.31 -2.37 1.32
C HIS A 62 -4.24 -2.04 0.14
N THR A 63 -5.55 -1.99 0.36
CA THR A 63 -6.53 -1.52 -0.62
C THR A 63 -6.30 -0.09 -1.07
N ALA A 64 -5.59 0.72 -0.30
CA ALA A 64 -5.17 2.07 -0.70
C ALA A 64 -4.09 2.07 -1.78
N VAL A 65 -3.31 0.99 -1.90
CA VAL A 65 -2.29 0.79 -2.94
C VAL A 65 -2.89 0.12 -4.17
N ASN A 66 -3.62 -0.97 -3.94
CA ASN A 66 -4.33 -1.73 -4.98
C ASN A 66 -5.50 -2.49 -4.36
N PRO A 67 -6.75 -2.16 -4.69
CA PRO A 67 -7.91 -2.84 -4.09
C PRO A 67 -7.98 -4.34 -4.41
N ALA A 68 -7.33 -4.82 -5.46
CA ALA A 68 -7.29 -6.24 -5.80
C ALA A 68 -6.45 -7.10 -4.84
N LEU A 69 -5.57 -6.48 -4.03
CA LEU A 69 -4.72 -7.22 -3.08
C LEU A 69 -5.52 -7.98 -2.03
N SER A 70 -6.69 -7.50 -1.65
CA SER A 70 -7.55 -8.18 -0.66
C SER A 70 -8.01 -9.55 -1.12
N ALA A 71 -8.18 -9.78 -2.41
CA ALA A 71 -8.63 -11.09 -2.94
C ALA A 71 -7.60 -12.21 -2.73
N VAL A 72 -6.34 -11.87 -2.44
CA VAL A 72 -5.28 -12.86 -2.16
C VAL A 72 -5.41 -13.48 -0.77
N GLU A 73 -6.18 -12.86 0.14
CA GLU A 73 -6.40 -13.35 1.50
C GLU A 73 -7.85 -13.83 1.65
N GLN A 74 -7.99 -15.09 2.04
CA GLN A 74 -9.29 -15.76 2.21
C GLN A 74 -9.67 -15.95 3.69
N ARG A 75 -8.93 -15.37 4.62
CA ARG A 75 -9.26 -15.34 6.05
C ARG A 75 -9.92 -14.03 6.42
N ILE A 76 -10.71 -14.04 7.49
CA ILE A 76 -11.12 -12.80 8.14
C ILE A 76 -9.90 -12.17 8.78
N VAL A 77 -9.63 -10.90 8.43
CA VAL A 77 -8.57 -10.12 9.02
C VAL A 77 -9.16 -8.92 9.74
N ALA A 78 -8.67 -8.65 10.93
CA ALA A 78 -8.95 -7.41 11.66
C ALA A 78 -7.62 -6.81 12.10
N ASP A 79 -7.42 -5.52 11.83
CA ASP A 79 -6.19 -4.82 12.18
C ASP A 79 -6.45 -3.51 12.92
N VAL A 80 -5.48 -3.11 13.70
CA VAL A 80 -5.44 -1.82 14.37
C VAL A 80 -4.00 -1.34 14.41
N SER A 81 -3.80 -0.05 14.17
CA SER A 81 -2.47 0.55 14.25
C SER A 81 -2.51 2.01 14.70
N TYR A 82 -1.38 2.44 15.23
CA TYR A 82 -1.13 3.80 15.69
C TYR A 82 0.24 4.26 15.22
N THR A 83 0.31 5.51 14.77
CA THR A 83 1.55 6.15 14.34
C THR A 83 1.75 7.47 15.07
N ALA A 84 2.90 7.62 15.68
CA ALA A 84 3.39 8.89 16.21
C ALA A 84 4.21 9.60 15.13
N LEU A 85 3.89 10.86 14.89
CA LEU A 85 4.62 11.75 13.98
C LEU A 85 5.35 12.78 14.83
N ILE A 86 6.67 12.86 14.70
CA ILE A 86 7.52 13.74 15.51
C ILE A 86 8.27 14.68 14.56
N ALA A 87 8.13 15.99 14.77
CA ALA A 87 8.83 17.03 14.03
C ALA A 87 9.57 17.96 15.00
N PRO A 88 10.83 17.65 15.37
CA PRO A 88 11.55 18.33 16.46
C PRO A 88 11.74 19.84 16.25
N ASN A 89 11.76 20.29 15.00
CA ASN A 89 12.01 21.70 14.65
C ASN A 89 10.73 22.56 14.57
N GLN A 90 9.58 22.01 14.95
CA GLN A 90 8.28 22.67 14.88
C GLN A 90 7.81 23.16 16.25
N ASN A 91 7.04 24.27 16.28
CA ASN A 91 6.42 24.76 17.53
C ASN A 91 5.45 23.76 18.17
N LYS A 92 4.79 22.94 17.35
CA LYS A 92 4.01 21.79 17.78
C LYS A 92 4.68 20.55 17.21
N THR A 93 5.40 19.84 18.05
CA THR A 93 6.34 18.78 17.64
C THR A 93 5.72 17.41 17.46
N TYR A 94 4.45 17.24 17.81
CA TYR A 94 3.81 15.93 17.88
C TYR A 94 2.51 15.86 17.07
N GLY A 95 2.42 14.90 16.19
CA GLY A 95 1.22 14.50 15.48
C GLY A 95 0.95 13.01 15.63
N GLN A 96 -0.21 12.57 15.20
CA GLN A 96 -0.62 11.17 15.32
C GLN A 96 -1.49 10.73 14.16
N ALA A 97 -1.44 9.44 13.87
CA ALA A 97 -2.36 8.80 12.94
C ALA A 97 -2.79 7.44 13.50
N PHE A 98 -3.97 6.98 13.09
CA PHE A 98 -4.45 5.65 13.43
C PHE A 98 -5.12 5.02 12.22
N ASN A 99 -5.16 3.70 12.24
CA ASN A 99 -5.87 2.88 11.29
C ASN A 99 -6.62 1.77 12.02
N ILE A 100 -7.81 1.47 11.56
CA ILE A 100 -8.56 0.27 11.93
C ILE A 100 -9.18 -0.28 10.65
N GLY A 101 -9.05 -1.59 10.45
CA GLY A 101 -9.53 -2.23 9.24
C GLY A 101 -10.05 -3.64 9.46
N THR A 102 -10.83 -4.10 8.51
CA THR A 102 -11.27 -5.48 8.43
C THR A 102 -11.38 -5.93 6.99
N LEU A 103 -11.11 -7.22 6.79
CA LEU A 103 -11.24 -7.93 5.54
C LEU A 103 -12.12 -9.15 5.81
N ILE A 104 -13.19 -9.30 5.03
CA ILE A 104 -14.20 -10.34 5.23
C ILE A 104 -14.39 -11.08 3.91
N PRO A 105 -13.85 -12.30 3.77
CA PRO A 105 -14.08 -13.13 2.60
C PRO A 105 -15.51 -13.68 2.61
N SER A 106 -16.06 -13.83 1.43
CA SER A 106 -17.36 -14.45 1.18
C SER A 106 -17.28 -15.28 -0.10
N ARG A 107 -18.27 -16.13 -0.33
CA ARG A 107 -18.38 -16.90 -1.58
C ARG A 107 -18.44 -16.04 -2.86
N TYR A 108 -18.73 -14.77 -2.73
CA TYR A 108 -18.84 -13.86 -3.89
C TYR A 108 -17.54 -13.08 -4.14
N GLY A 109 -16.67 -12.98 -3.14
CA GLY A 109 -15.43 -12.22 -3.15
C GLY A 109 -15.12 -11.67 -1.75
N VAL A 110 -14.14 -10.82 -1.66
CA VAL A 110 -13.62 -10.28 -0.41
C VAL A 110 -14.05 -8.82 -0.25
N PHE A 111 -14.69 -8.53 0.87
CA PHE A 111 -15.05 -7.18 1.27
C PHE A 111 -14.03 -6.64 2.26
N THR A 112 -13.63 -5.39 2.07
CA THR A 112 -12.68 -4.71 2.95
C THR A 112 -13.28 -3.38 3.40
N ALA A 113 -13.10 -3.06 4.67
CA ALA A 113 -13.44 -1.76 5.24
C ALA A 113 -12.27 -1.25 6.07
N VAL A 114 -11.94 0.04 5.91
CA VAL A 114 -10.83 0.70 6.61
C VAL A 114 -11.27 2.08 7.05
N ALA A 115 -10.95 2.45 8.28
CA ALA A 115 -11.11 3.79 8.82
C ALA A 115 -9.76 4.31 9.29
N GLN A 116 -9.38 5.50 8.85
CA GLN A 116 -8.09 6.11 9.12
C GLN A 116 -8.27 7.54 9.59
N GLY A 117 -7.53 7.91 10.63
CA GLY A 117 -7.48 9.29 11.12
C GLY A 117 -6.05 9.79 11.11
N VAL A 118 -5.87 11.05 10.72
CA VAL A 118 -4.57 11.73 10.71
C VAL A 118 -4.73 13.07 11.36
N PHE A 119 -3.94 13.31 12.40
CA PHE A 119 -3.96 14.53 13.20
C PHE A 119 -2.56 15.12 13.23
N VAL A 120 -2.35 16.16 12.43
CA VAL A 120 -1.03 16.79 12.29
C VAL A 120 -1.14 18.29 12.60
N PRO A 121 -0.75 18.70 13.81
CA PRO A 121 -0.86 20.10 14.24
C PRO A 121 0.35 20.96 13.84
N PHE A 122 1.26 20.47 13.01
CA PHE A 122 2.49 21.17 12.65
C PHE A 122 2.19 22.42 11.83
N ASN A 123 2.83 23.54 12.18
CA ASN A 123 2.65 24.81 11.46
C ASN A 123 3.17 24.73 10.02
N ASP A 124 4.27 24.00 9.80
CA ASP A 124 4.87 23.82 8.46
C ASP A 124 4.14 22.77 7.61
N MET A 125 3.24 22.02 8.22
CA MET A 125 2.34 21.10 7.54
C MET A 125 0.92 21.47 7.89
N LEU A 126 0.27 22.27 7.06
CA LEU A 126 -1.16 22.60 7.20
C LEU A 126 -2.06 21.40 6.87
N LEU A 127 -1.58 20.19 7.23
CA LEU A 127 -2.34 18.98 7.20
C LEU A 127 -3.28 18.99 8.40
N LYS A 128 -4.39 19.70 8.27
CA LYS A 128 -5.42 19.69 9.30
C LYS A 128 -5.91 18.26 9.52
N ASN A 129 -6.57 18.04 10.65
CA ASN A 129 -7.15 16.74 10.97
C ASN A 129 -7.98 16.20 9.81
N THR A 130 -7.69 14.97 9.40
CA THR A 130 -8.44 14.27 8.36
C THR A 130 -8.90 12.92 8.89
N PHE A 131 -10.11 12.55 8.51
CA PHE A 131 -10.65 11.21 8.76
C PHE A 131 -11.13 10.64 7.44
N THR A 132 -10.73 9.41 7.12
CA THR A 132 -11.05 8.74 5.86
C THR A 132 -11.64 7.38 6.13
N VAL A 133 -12.71 7.06 5.42
CA VAL A 133 -13.28 5.72 5.38
C VAL A 133 -13.15 5.19 3.95
N ARG A 134 -12.68 3.96 3.82
CA ARG A 134 -12.52 3.25 2.56
C ARG A 134 -13.25 1.93 2.63
N GLY A 135 -14.02 1.61 1.59
CA GLY A 135 -14.57 0.29 1.33
C GLY A 135 -14.02 -0.26 0.02
N ALA A 136 -13.72 -1.56 -0.03
CA ALA A 136 -13.30 -2.20 -1.26
C ALA A 136 -13.96 -3.57 -1.41
N TYR A 137 -14.15 -3.96 -2.65
CA TYR A 137 -14.57 -5.29 -3.05
C TYR A 137 -13.56 -5.83 -4.04
N SER A 138 -13.13 -7.06 -3.82
CA SER A 138 -12.16 -7.73 -4.68
C SER A 138 -12.53 -9.18 -4.90
N LYS A 139 -12.13 -9.73 -6.04
CA LYS A 139 -12.44 -11.09 -6.43
C LYS A 139 -11.30 -11.71 -7.23
N ASP A 140 -11.08 -13.00 -6.97
CA ASP A 140 -10.35 -13.92 -7.80
C ASP A 140 -11.20 -14.26 -9.04
N ILE A 141 -10.74 -13.90 -10.22
CA ILE A 141 -11.39 -14.26 -11.49
C ILE A 141 -10.88 -15.62 -11.97
N THR A 142 -9.60 -15.86 -11.74
CA THR A 142 -8.92 -17.12 -11.96
C THR A 142 -7.84 -17.29 -10.89
N ASP A 143 -7.21 -18.45 -10.77
CA ASP A 143 -6.14 -18.74 -9.82
C ASP A 143 -4.92 -17.76 -9.94
N TRP A 144 -4.82 -17.10 -11.07
CA TRP A 144 -3.71 -16.21 -11.40
C TRP A 144 -4.11 -14.74 -11.65
N LEU A 145 -5.43 -14.42 -11.65
CA LEU A 145 -5.91 -13.06 -11.90
C LEU A 145 -6.92 -12.63 -10.84
N TYR A 146 -6.59 -11.58 -10.14
CA TYR A 146 -7.42 -10.93 -9.13
C TYR A 146 -7.77 -9.52 -9.57
N VAL A 147 -9.01 -9.10 -9.31
CA VAL A 147 -9.48 -7.75 -9.61
C VAL A 147 -10.13 -7.13 -8.39
N GLY A 148 -10.12 -5.81 -8.29
CA GLY A 148 -10.74 -5.11 -7.18
C GLY A 148 -11.16 -3.71 -7.55
N ALA A 149 -12.16 -3.22 -6.82
CA ALA A 149 -12.62 -1.84 -6.87
C ALA A 149 -12.88 -1.34 -5.45
N GLY A 150 -12.62 -0.08 -5.21
CA GLY A 150 -12.83 0.56 -3.92
C GLY A 150 -13.45 1.94 -4.05
N LEU A 151 -14.11 2.37 -2.98
CA LEU A 151 -14.61 3.72 -2.80
C LEU A 151 -14.07 4.26 -1.48
N TYR A 152 -13.75 5.54 -1.43
CA TYR A 152 -13.37 6.19 -0.17
C TYR A 152 -14.02 7.56 -0.05
N GLY A 153 -14.30 7.93 1.19
CA GLY A 153 -14.74 9.26 1.59
C GLY A 153 -13.83 9.80 2.67
N GLY A 154 -13.42 11.05 2.55
CA GLY A 154 -12.56 11.73 3.51
C GLY A 154 -13.21 13.03 4.01
N PHE A 155 -13.02 13.31 5.30
CA PHE A 155 -13.54 14.47 6.00
C PHE A 155 -12.43 15.16 6.77
N GLY A 156 -12.46 16.46 6.81
CA GLY A 156 -11.50 17.29 7.53
C GLY A 156 -11.90 18.76 7.43
N SER A 157 -10.98 19.62 7.05
CA SER A 157 -11.29 21.02 6.72
C SER A 157 -12.04 21.19 5.39
N ASP A 158 -12.04 20.18 4.56
CA ASP A 158 -12.84 19.98 3.34
C ASP A 158 -13.24 18.50 3.28
N TRP A 159 -13.91 18.07 2.22
CA TRP A 159 -14.25 16.68 1.98
C TRP A 159 -13.61 16.16 0.68
N ALA A 160 -13.34 14.88 0.67
CA ALA A 160 -12.86 14.14 -0.50
C ALA A 160 -13.76 12.93 -0.74
N LEU A 161 -13.93 12.54 -1.99
CA LEU A 161 -14.64 11.35 -2.41
C LEU A 161 -13.95 10.80 -3.64
N GLY A 162 -13.67 9.51 -3.67
CA GLY A 162 -13.04 8.91 -4.82
C GLY A 162 -13.24 7.41 -4.91
N ALA A 163 -12.78 6.88 -6.02
CA ALA A 163 -12.82 5.47 -6.37
C ALA A 163 -11.42 4.99 -6.77
N ASP A 164 -11.18 3.70 -6.55
CA ASP A 164 -9.96 3.01 -6.91
C ASP A 164 -10.32 1.73 -7.66
N ILE A 165 -9.51 1.37 -8.66
CA ILE A 165 -9.60 0.09 -9.36
C ILE A 165 -8.22 -0.53 -9.47
N GLY A 166 -8.16 -1.86 -9.54
CA GLY A 166 -6.89 -2.53 -9.71
C GLY A 166 -7.01 -3.99 -10.08
N CYS A 167 -5.88 -4.55 -10.46
CA CYS A 167 -5.74 -5.98 -10.70
C CYS A 167 -4.35 -6.47 -10.24
N VAL A 168 -4.28 -7.76 -9.94
CA VAL A 168 -3.04 -8.49 -9.62
C VAL A 168 -2.99 -9.73 -10.48
N TYR A 169 -1.85 -9.97 -11.11
CA TYR A 169 -1.57 -11.11 -11.96
C TYR A 169 -0.41 -11.94 -11.41
N LEU A 170 -0.62 -13.23 -11.18
CA LEU A 170 0.31 -14.16 -10.55
C LEU A 170 0.78 -15.25 -11.52
N PRO A 171 1.72 -14.99 -12.44
CA PRO A 171 2.25 -16.00 -13.35
C PRO A 171 3.11 -17.05 -12.66
N GLY A 172 3.53 -16.82 -11.41
CA GLY A 172 4.42 -17.70 -10.65
C GLY A 172 5.87 -17.61 -11.08
N THR A 173 6.21 -18.09 -12.26
CA THR A 173 7.56 -18.03 -12.84
C THR A 173 7.55 -17.31 -14.19
N VAL A 174 8.55 -16.47 -14.42
CA VAL A 174 8.66 -15.67 -15.65
C VAL A 174 10.05 -15.82 -16.25
N LYS A 175 10.14 -16.30 -17.50
CA LYS A 175 11.40 -16.64 -18.17
C LYS A 175 12.40 -15.47 -18.27
N TRP A 176 11.92 -14.23 -18.37
CA TRP A 176 12.75 -13.04 -18.46
C TRP A 176 13.15 -12.44 -17.11
N LEU A 177 12.62 -13.00 -15.99
CA LEU A 177 13.02 -12.71 -14.61
C LEU A 177 13.47 -14.01 -13.90
N PRO A 178 14.52 -14.67 -14.37
CA PRO A 178 14.91 -16.00 -13.89
C PRO A 178 15.43 -16.01 -12.44
N PHE A 179 15.76 -14.83 -11.91
CA PHE A 179 16.22 -14.65 -10.53
C PHE A 179 15.08 -14.45 -9.53
N LEU A 180 13.83 -14.31 -9.99
CA LEU A 180 12.65 -14.21 -9.15
C LEU A 180 11.76 -15.44 -9.30
N SER A 181 11.33 -15.99 -8.18
CA SER A 181 10.25 -16.97 -8.10
C SER A 181 8.98 -16.32 -7.50
N ASN A 182 7.84 -16.99 -7.64
CA ASN A 182 6.54 -16.46 -7.19
C ASN A 182 6.29 -15.03 -7.67
N VAL A 183 6.63 -14.76 -8.94
CA VAL A 183 6.49 -13.44 -9.55
C VAL A 183 5.02 -13.05 -9.60
N ARG A 184 4.75 -11.81 -9.27
CA ARG A 184 3.43 -11.17 -9.38
C ARG A 184 3.57 -9.78 -9.97
N PHE A 185 2.57 -9.38 -10.74
CA PHE A 185 2.42 -8.04 -11.30
C PHE A 185 1.14 -7.42 -10.76
N GLY A 186 1.19 -6.13 -10.51
CA GLY A 186 0.02 -5.38 -10.07
C GLY A 186 -0.16 -4.10 -10.87
N PHE A 187 -1.40 -3.76 -11.13
CA PHE A 187 -1.78 -2.50 -11.76
C PHE A 187 -2.94 -1.90 -10.98
N ALA A 188 -2.86 -0.62 -10.69
CA ALA A 188 -3.91 0.10 -10.00
C ALA A 188 -4.06 1.51 -10.57
N LEU A 189 -5.28 2.02 -10.52
CA LEU A 189 -5.59 3.41 -10.75
C LEU A 189 -6.38 3.88 -9.52
N THR A 190 -5.74 4.69 -8.70
CA THR A 190 -6.28 5.15 -7.43
C THR A 190 -6.56 6.64 -7.46
N GLY A 191 -7.40 7.14 -6.54
CA GLY A 191 -7.66 8.55 -6.41
C GLY A 191 -8.60 9.16 -7.46
N LEU A 192 -9.43 8.35 -8.11
CA LEU A 192 -10.42 8.83 -9.08
C LEU A 192 -11.55 9.57 -8.36
N GLY A 193 -11.54 10.90 -8.38
CA GLY A 193 -12.61 11.68 -7.76
C GLY A 193 -12.20 13.06 -7.30
N LYS A 194 -12.94 13.57 -6.31
CA LYS A 194 -12.67 14.87 -5.69
C LYS A 194 -11.64 14.75 -4.58
N THR A 195 -10.55 15.49 -4.70
CA THR A 195 -9.54 15.66 -3.64
C THR A 195 -9.87 16.85 -2.74
N TYR A 196 -9.17 16.96 -1.60
CA TYR A 196 -9.26 18.15 -0.75
C TYR A 196 -8.79 19.42 -1.50
N LYS A 197 -9.33 20.58 -1.12
CA LYS A 197 -8.91 21.86 -1.70
C LYS A 197 -7.48 22.19 -1.27
N PRO A 198 -6.62 22.67 -2.17
CA PRO A 198 -5.22 23.00 -1.85
C PRO A 198 -5.07 24.06 -0.76
N ALA A 199 -6.02 25.01 -0.67
CA ALA A 199 -6.03 26.08 0.34
C ALA A 199 -6.24 25.56 1.78
N THR A 200 -6.72 24.33 1.94
CA THR A 200 -7.01 23.71 3.24
C THR A 200 -5.84 22.90 3.77
N ILE A 201 -4.93 22.50 2.91
CA ILE A 201 -3.78 21.66 3.23
C ILE A 201 -2.56 22.24 2.54
N GLY A 202 -1.52 22.58 3.31
CA GLY A 202 -0.32 23.17 2.76
C GLY A 202 0.85 23.10 3.73
N ILE A 203 1.97 23.67 3.35
CA ILE A 203 3.16 23.81 4.18
C ILE A 203 3.38 25.30 4.42
N ASP A 204 3.41 25.72 5.69
CA ASP A 204 3.86 27.05 6.04
C ASP A 204 5.38 27.18 5.77
N GLY A 205 5.78 28.32 5.22
CA GLY A 205 7.17 28.60 4.91
C GLY A 205 7.68 28.11 3.56
N LEU A 206 6.88 27.36 2.78
CA LEU A 206 7.14 27.14 1.36
C LEU A 206 6.36 28.13 0.52
N SER A 207 7.07 28.83 -0.37
CA SER A 207 6.49 29.77 -1.33
C SER A 207 5.59 29.10 -2.39
N GLU A 208 5.60 27.78 -2.44
CA GLU A 208 4.92 26.97 -3.43
C GLU A 208 3.65 26.35 -2.88
N LYS A 209 2.52 26.60 -3.56
CA LYS A 209 1.22 26.03 -3.20
C LYS A 209 1.15 24.57 -3.60
N ILE A 210 0.68 23.72 -2.68
CA ILE A 210 0.27 22.35 -2.99
C ILE A 210 -0.97 22.41 -3.88
N THR A 211 -0.98 21.65 -4.97
CA THR A 211 -2.06 21.66 -5.95
C THR A 211 -3.19 20.69 -5.62
N SER A 212 -2.87 19.58 -4.95
CA SER A 212 -3.85 18.58 -4.51
C SER A 212 -3.32 17.74 -3.36
N TYR A 213 -4.22 17.30 -2.47
CA TYR A 213 -3.90 16.43 -1.34
C TYR A 213 -5.17 16.06 -0.55
N PRO A 214 -5.30 14.84 0.05
CA PRO A 214 -4.63 13.62 -0.33
C PRO A 214 -5.33 12.94 -1.50
N SER A 215 -4.90 11.76 -1.89
CA SER A 215 -5.59 10.91 -2.89
C SER A 215 -5.80 11.58 -4.24
N ILE A 216 -4.70 11.88 -4.86
CA ILE A 216 -4.68 12.35 -6.25
C ILE A 216 -4.73 11.16 -7.21
N VAL A 217 -5.28 11.37 -8.40
CA VAL A 217 -5.31 10.35 -9.45
C VAL A 217 -3.90 9.81 -9.70
N THR A 218 -3.70 8.54 -9.41
CA THR A 218 -2.38 7.91 -9.44
C THR A 218 -2.46 6.55 -10.13
N PRO A 219 -2.07 6.46 -11.41
CA PRO A 219 -1.73 5.18 -12.03
C PRO A 219 -0.50 4.59 -11.35
N ARG A 220 -0.54 3.29 -11.11
CA ARG A 220 0.52 2.55 -10.44
C ARG A 220 0.71 1.20 -11.12
N ALA A 221 1.97 0.78 -11.28
CA ALA A 221 2.33 -0.55 -11.74
C ALA A 221 3.47 -1.08 -10.88
N GLY A 222 3.39 -2.35 -10.51
CA GLY A 222 4.38 -2.97 -9.65
C GLY A 222 4.70 -4.40 -10.03
N VAL A 223 5.86 -4.85 -9.60
CA VAL A 223 6.31 -6.23 -9.66
C VAL A 223 6.89 -6.64 -8.32
N ALA A 224 6.59 -7.86 -7.91
CA ALA A 224 7.18 -8.44 -6.71
C ALA A 224 7.49 -9.92 -6.94
N GLY A 225 8.47 -10.45 -6.19
CA GLY A 225 8.85 -11.85 -6.29
C GLY A 225 9.82 -12.26 -5.18
N THR A 226 9.95 -13.56 -4.97
CA THR A 226 10.91 -14.15 -4.04
C THR A 226 12.26 -14.27 -4.71
N LEU A 227 13.30 -13.66 -4.11
CA LEU A 227 14.68 -13.70 -4.58
C LEU A 227 15.35 -15.03 -4.23
N PHE A 228 15.13 -15.49 -3.02
CA PHE A 228 15.68 -16.76 -2.52
C PHE A 228 14.77 -17.33 -1.42
N SER A 229 14.82 -18.66 -1.29
CA SER A 229 14.19 -19.37 -0.17
C SER A 229 15.08 -20.57 0.16
N VAL A 230 15.72 -20.52 1.32
CA VAL A 230 16.66 -21.56 1.78
C VAL A 230 16.31 -21.94 3.21
N ASN A 231 15.87 -23.18 3.40
CA ASN A 231 15.42 -23.71 4.70
C ASN A 231 14.34 -22.81 5.32
N LYS A 232 14.67 -22.15 6.45
CA LYS A 232 13.80 -21.26 7.20
C LYS A 232 14.03 -19.78 6.90
N PHE A 233 14.76 -19.45 5.86
CA PHE A 233 15.10 -18.10 5.49
C PHE A 233 14.68 -17.80 4.07
N SER A 234 13.89 -16.77 3.87
CA SER A 234 13.41 -16.33 2.56
C SER A 234 13.61 -14.82 2.38
N GLY A 235 13.96 -14.41 1.18
CA GLY A 235 14.10 -13.01 0.81
C GLY A 235 13.21 -12.66 -0.37
N GLY A 236 12.60 -11.49 -0.34
CA GLY A 236 11.71 -10.98 -1.38
C GLY A 236 12.03 -9.57 -1.79
N LEU A 237 11.68 -9.23 -3.01
CA LEU A 237 11.83 -7.90 -3.61
C LEU A 237 10.49 -7.44 -4.17
N SER A 238 10.19 -6.16 -4.00
CA SER A 238 9.09 -5.46 -4.67
C SER A 238 9.59 -4.17 -5.30
N LEU A 239 9.08 -3.85 -6.48
CA LEU A 239 9.36 -2.61 -7.20
C LEU A 239 8.06 -2.04 -7.71
N ASP A 240 7.88 -0.74 -7.55
CA ASP A 240 6.68 -0.03 -7.95
C ASP A 240 7.01 1.27 -8.68
N VAL A 241 6.17 1.59 -9.64
CA VAL A 241 6.22 2.87 -10.37
C VAL A 241 4.83 3.48 -10.27
N SER A 242 4.75 4.70 -9.78
CA SER A 242 3.50 5.46 -9.74
C SER A 242 3.67 6.82 -10.39
N LEU A 243 2.59 7.30 -11.02
CA LEU A 243 2.53 8.54 -11.78
C LEU A 243 1.44 9.47 -11.20
N PRO A 244 1.66 10.07 -10.03
CA PRO A 244 0.69 10.97 -9.42
C PRO A 244 0.33 12.11 -10.38
N THR A 245 -0.98 12.27 -10.64
CA THR A 245 -1.57 13.23 -11.61
C THR A 245 -0.97 13.18 -13.01
N PHE A 246 -0.26 12.11 -13.39
CA PHE A 246 0.56 12.02 -14.61
C PHE A 246 1.63 13.12 -14.74
N GLN A 247 1.96 13.82 -13.65
CA GLN A 247 2.89 14.96 -13.63
C GLN A 247 4.11 14.73 -12.74
N ASN A 248 4.15 13.62 -12.03
CA ASN A 248 5.27 13.21 -11.20
C ASN A 248 5.58 11.74 -11.41
N LEU A 249 6.78 11.33 -11.06
CA LEU A 249 7.21 9.94 -11.04
C LEU A 249 7.69 9.60 -9.64
N VAL A 250 7.09 8.56 -9.07
CA VAL A 250 7.52 7.99 -7.80
C VAL A 250 7.93 6.55 -8.03
N LEU A 251 9.12 6.20 -7.57
CA LEU A 251 9.67 4.85 -7.60
C LEU A 251 9.74 4.34 -6.17
N ASP A 252 9.15 3.19 -5.92
CA ASP A 252 9.21 2.50 -4.65
C ASP A 252 9.95 1.18 -4.82
N ALA A 253 10.87 0.87 -3.90
CA ALA A 253 11.58 -0.40 -3.84
C ALA A 253 11.50 -0.95 -2.43
N GLY A 254 11.04 -2.20 -2.29
CA GLY A 254 10.92 -2.89 -1.01
C GLY A 254 11.73 -4.17 -0.99
N PHE A 255 12.37 -4.45 0.14
CA PHE A 255 13.08 -5.69 0.39
C PHE A 255 12.59 -6.30 1.70
N GLN A 256 12.36 -7.61 1.69
CA GLN A 256 11.82 -8.37 2.81
C GLN A 256 12.69 -9.57 3.11
N CYS A 257 12.94 -9.82 4.40
CA CYS A 257 13.58 -11.03 4.91
C CYS A 257 12.65 -11.71 5.92
N LEU A 258 12.34 -12.97 5.69
CA LEU A 258 11.49 -13.77 6.54
C LEU A 258 12.32 -14.90 7.18
N PHE A 259 12.30 -14.96 8.51
CA PHE A 259 13.02 -15.94 9.31
C PHE A 259 12.03 -16.90 9.97
N ALA A 260 12.20 -18.18 9.71
CA ALA A 260 11.44 -19.28 10.30
C ALA A 260 9.90 -19.13 10.17
N ASP A 261 9.43 -18.34 9.19
CA ASP A 261 8.02 -17.98 9.01
C ASP A 261 7.40 -17.24 10.22
N ILE A 262 8.22 -16.67 11.09
CA ILE A 262 7.84 -16.00 12.33
C ILE A 262 8.23 -14.52 12.30
N VAL A 263 9.51 -14.24 12.04
CA VAL A 263 10.04 -12.86 12.10
C VAL A 263 10.29 -12.36 10.70
N ARG A 264 9.71 -11.22 10.36
CA ARG A 264 9.96 -10.53 9.09
C ARG A 264 10.58 -9.16 9.37
N LEU A 265 11.70 -8.93 8.74
CA LEU A 265 12.36 -7.64 8.63
C LEU A 265 12.15 -7.08 7.24
N SER A 266 11.72 -5.84 7.13
CA SER A 266 11.47 -5.19 5.84
C SER A 266 12.11 -3.82 5.81
N THR A 267 12.49 -3.41 4.61
CA THR A 267 13.00 -2.07 4.34
C THR A 267 12.45 -1.58 3.01
N GLY A 268 12.20 -0.28 2.90
CA GLY A 268 11.68 0.32 1.69
C GLY A 268 12.32 1.66 1.39
N TRP A 269 12.50 1.94 0.11
CA TRP A 269 12.95 3.22 -0.40
C TRP A 269 11.88 3.78 -1.32
N GLN A 270 11.65 5.07 -1.18
CA GLN A 270 10.79 5.83 -2.09
C GLN A 270 11.57 6.99 -2.68
N ILE A 271 11.61 7.05 -3.99
CA ILE A 271 12.24 8.14 -4.74
C ILE A 271 11.13 8.90 -5.45
N ASN A 272 10.81 10.08 -4.95
CA ASN A 272 9.93 11.03 -5.59
C ASN A 272 10.77 11.97 -6.47
N LEU A 273 10.59 11.89 -7.78
CA LEU A 273 11.43 12.61 -8.74
C LEU A 273 11.38 14.13 -8.57
N ARG A 274 10.21 14.69 -8.31
CA ARG A 274 10.06 16.14 -8.06
C ARG A 274 10.72 16.58 -6.76
N GLU A 275 10.60 15.80 -5.70
CA GLU A 275 11.30 16.09 -4.45
C GLU A 275 12.81 15.97 -4.64
N ALA A 276 13.28 15.00 -5.42
CA ALA A 276 14.68 14.83 -5.74
C ALA A 276 15.24 16.04 -6.53
N ILE A 277 14.55 16.48 -7.57
CA ILE A 277 14.92 17.67 -8.36
C ILE A 277 14.93 18.93 -7.47
N ALA A 278 13.95 19.07 -6.58
CA ALA A 278 13.88 20.19 -5.63
C ALA A 278 14.88 20.07 -4.47
N GLN A 279 15.74 19.05 -4.45
CA GLN A 279 16.69 18.76 -3.36
C GLN A 279 16.04 18.63 -1.98
N LYS A 280 14.79 18.15 -1.94
CA LYS A 280 13.97 18.02 -0.72
C LYS A 280 13.60 16.55 -0.45
N ALA A 281 14.11 15.60 -1.22
CA ALA A 281 13.83 14.18 -1.04
C ALA A 281 14.45 13.62 0.24
N SER A 282 13.73 12.73 0.90
CA SER A 282 14.31 11.88 1.93
C SER A 282 14.93 10.65 1.27
N TRP A 283 16.24 10.48 1.43
CA TRP A 283 16.98 9.34 0.87
C TRP A 283 17.13 8.18 1.84
N TYR A 284 16.66 8.34 3.08
CA TYR A 284 16.76 7.31 4.09
C TYR A 284 15.67 6.26 3.91
N PRO A 285 16.02 4.97 4.02
CA PRO A 285 15.04 3.90 3.96
C PRO A 285 14.10 3.92 5.18
N SER A 286 12.91 3.40 4.98
CA SER A 286 12.06 2.95 6.09
C SER A 286 12.48 1.56 6.53
N ILE A 287 12.20 1.22 7.77
CA ILE A 287 12.51 -0.09 8.35
C ILE A 287 11.28 -0.57 9.13
N SER A 288 10.94 -1.84 9.00
CA SER A 288 9.91 -2.47 9.83
C SER A 288 10.34 -3.85 10.32
N LEU A 289 9.81 -4.19 11.47
CA LEU A 289 9.91 -5.51 12.08
C LEU A 289 8.50 -6.01 12.36
N SER A 290 8.17 -7.22 11.93
CA SER A 290 6.93 -7.90 12.31
C SER A 290 7.20 -9.29 12.85
N VAL A 291 6.37 -9.70 13.82
CA VAL A 291 6.45 -11.02 14.45
C VAL A 291 5.08 -11.66 14.40
N LYS A 292 5.04 -12.90 13.92
CA LYS A 292 3.85 -13.72 13.80
C LYS A 292 3.73 -14.67 14.99
N PHE A 293 2.56 -14.67 15.63
CA PHE A 293 2.21 -15.55 16.73
C PHE A 293 0.99 -16.37 16.33
N GLY A 294 1.15 -17.69 16.26
CA GLY A 294 0.02 -18.62 16.15
C GLY A 294 -0.61 -18.84 17.52
N PHE A 295 -1.93 -18.96 17.58
CA PHE A 295 -2.64 -19.37 18.79
C PHE A 295 -3.76 -20.36 18.48
N THR A 296 -4.06 -21.21 19.44
CA THR A 296 -5.16 -22.17 19.37
C THR A 296 -6.19 -21.82 20.44
N SER A 297 -7.41 -21.56 20.04
CA SER A 297 -8.48 -21.25 20.98
C SER A 297 -9.04 -22.53 21.64
N ALA A 298 -9.60 -22.39 22.86
CA ALA A 298 -10.21 -23.51 23.57
C ALA A 298 -11.42 -24.09 22.79
N ASP A 299 -11.65 -25.39 22.93
CA ASP A 299 -12.65 -26.13 22.14
C ASP A 299 -14.08 -25.62 22.27
N GLU A 300 -14.46 -25.01 23.39
CA GLU A 300 -15.79 -24.44 23.60
C GLU A 300 -15.90 -22.93 23.27
N SER A 301 -14.83 -22.32 22.78
CA SER A 301 -14.82 -20.92 22.44
C SER A 301 -15.68 -20.59 21.22
N ILE A 302 -16.10 -19.33 21.08
CA ILE A 302 -16.81 -18.84 19.89
C ILE A 302 -15.96 -19.04 18.63
N LEU A 303 -14.63 -18.88 18.73
CA LEU A 303 -13.70 -19.06 17.62
C LEU A 303 -13.67 -20.50 17.16
N SER A 304 -13.60 -21.47 18.09
CA SER A 304 -13.64 -22.89 17.77
C SER A 304 -14.94 -23.29 17.08
N LYS A 305 -16.08 -22.83 17.61
CA LYS A 305 -17.41 -23.11 17.03
C LYS A 305 -17.58 -22.56 15.60
N LYS A 306 -16.79 -21.56 15.21
CA LYS A 306 -16.79 -20.96 13.87
C LYS A 306 -15.72 -21.55 12.94
N GLY A 307 -14.95 -22.57 13.39
CA GLY A 307 -13.87 -23.15 12.61
C GLY A 307 -12.57 -22.34 12.61
N TRP A 308 -12.46 -21.35 13.52
CA TRP A 308 -11.29 -20.48 13.65
C TRP A 308 -10.41 -20.88 14.85
N GLN A 309 -10.38 -22.15 15.18
CA GLN A 309 -9.63 -22.65 16.33
C GLN A 309 -8.14 -22.32 16.24
N GLN A 310 -7.55 -22.49 15.06
CA GLN A 310 -6.17 -22.05 14.79
C GLN A 310 -6.18 -20.71 14.08
N SER A 311 -5.56 -19.72 14.69
CA SER A 311 -5.54 -18.34 14.20
C SER A 311 -4.16 -17.73 14.43
N GLU A 312 -3.89 -16.61 13.79
CA GLU A 312 -2.58 -15.94 13.87
C GLU A 312 -2.77 -14.47 14.25
N ILE A 313 -1.81 -13.95 15.00
CA ILE A 313 -1.65 -12.52 15.26
C ILE A 313 -0.29 -12.09 14.73
N ILE A 314 -0.26 -10.99 13.98
CA ILE A 314 0.96 -10.36 13.51
C ILE A 314 1.08 -9.01 14.19
N ALA A 315 2.09 -8.86 15.03
CA ALA A 315 2.46 -7.57 15.61
C ALA A 315 3.59 -6.96 14.78
N ALA A 316 3.52 -5.66 14.51
CA ALA A 316 4.52 -4.96 13.72
C ALA A 316 4.85 -3.59 14.30
N SER A 317 6.08 -3.17 14.06
CA SER A 317 6.55 -1.80 14.30
C SER A 317 7.38 -1.34 13.12
N ALA A 318 7.26 -0.07 12.76
CA ALA A 318 7.97 0.52 11.65
C ALA A 318 8.45 1.92 11.99
N TYR A 319 9.54 2.31 11.36
CA TYR A 319 10.09 3.65 11.40
C TYR A 319 10.36 4.16 9.99
N ARG A 320 10.00 5.40 9.74
CA ARG A 320 10.29 6.09 8.47
C ARG A 320 10.73 7.52 8.75
N PRO A 321 11.94 7.91 8.31
CA PRO A 321 12.32 9.30 8.24
C PRO A 321 11.60 9.95 7.05
N MET A 322 10.92 11.05 7.31
CA MET A 322 10.15 11.78 6.32
C MET A 322 10.81 13.14 6.02
N ARG A 323 10.30 13.82 5.01
CA ARG A 323 10.71 15.17 4.66
C ARG A 323 10.52 16.15 5.84
N ALA A 324 11.23 17.30 5.78
CA ALA A 324 11.16 18.38 6.80
C ALA A 324 11.56 17.95 8.22
N ASN A 325 12.52 17.02 8.34
CA ASN A 325 12.97 16.46 9.61
C ASN A 325 11.83 15.87 10.45
N MET A 326 10.84 15.32 9.80
CA MET A 326 9.75 14.61 10.45
C MET A 326 10.08 13.12 10.53
N HIS A 327 9.70 12.49 11.63
CA HIS A 327 9.93 11.08 11.90
C HIS A 327 8.58 10.41 12.19
N ALA A 328 8.29 9.31 11.51
CA ALA A 328 7.11 8.51 11.74
C ALA A 328 7.51 7.21 12.46
N PHE A 329 6.89 6.94 13.59
CA PHE A 329 6.99 5.68 14.35
C PHE A 329 5.62 5.05 14.41
N SER A 330 5.49 3.87 13.86
CA SER A 330 4.21 3.16 13.80
C SER A 330 4.29 1.83 14.52
N THR A 331 3.19 1.45 15.17
CA THR A 331 3.00 0.13 15.76
C THR A 331 1.57 -0.35 15.48
N GLY A 332 1.39 -1.64 15.35
CA GLY A 332 0.07 -2.21 15.07
C GLY A 332 0.05 -3.72 15.22
N ALA A 333 -1.15 -4.25 15.19
CA ALA A 333 -1.39 -5.68 15.20
C ALA A 333 -2.54 -6.03 14.25
N ALA A 334 -2.41 -7.18 13.60
CA ALA A 334 -3.45 -7.76 12.77
C ALA A 334 -3.73 -9.18 13.21
N MET A 335 -5.00 -9.53 13.30
CA MET A 335 -5.48 -10.87 13.63
C MET A 335 -6.05 -11.52 12.38
N TYR A 336 -5.62 -12.73 12.09
CA TYR A 336 -6.08 -13.58 10.99
C TYR A 336 -6.83 -14.77 11.57
N LEU A 337 -8.13 -14.83 11.32
CA LEU A 337 -9.00 -15.88 11.88
C LEU A 337 -9.05 -17.09 10.95
N GLY A 338 -8.74 -18.25 11.51
CA GLY A 338 -8.70 -19.52 10.80
C GLY A 338 -7.36 -19.82 10.12
N LEU A 339 -7.24 -21.03 9.59
CA LEU A 339 -6.10 -21.45 8.80
C LEU A 339 -6.10 -20.77 7.44
N LYS A 340 -4.91 -20.54 6.91
CA LYS A 340 -4.77 -20.05 5.54
C LYS A 340 -5.27 -21.14 4.60
N ASP A 341 -6.40 -20.88 3.96
CA ASP A 341 -6.88 -21.73 2.89
C ASP A 341 -5.98 -21.52 1.66
N THR A 342 -5.45 -22.60 1.12
CA THR A 342 -4.58 -22.60 -0.05
C THR A 342 -5.34 -22.84 -1.34
N ALA A 343 -6.61 -23.25 -1.25
CA ALA A 343 -7.49 -23.44 -2.39
C ALA A 343 -8.39 -22.20 -2.55
N ALA A 344 -8.31 -21.54 -3.70
CA ALA A 344 -9.31 -20.56 -4.07
C ALA A 344 -10.69 -21.23 -4.13
N PRO A 345 -11.77 -20.59 -3.63
CA PRO A 345 -13.11 -21.16 -3.76
C PRO A 345 -13.43 -21.34 -5.24
N GLU A 346 -13.80 -22.57 -5.65
CA GLU A 346 -14.21 -22.84 -7.02
C GLU A 346 -15.39 -21.95 -7.39
N ILE A 347 -15.18 -21.11 -8.39
CA ILE A 347 -16.23 -20.29 -8.96
C ILE A 347 -16.94 -21.13 -10.02
N THR A 348 -18.00 -21.81 -9.64
CA THR A 348 -18.96 -22.33 -10.62
C THR A 348 -19.76 -21.16 -11.17
N LEU A 349 -19.33 -20.59 -12.29
CA LEU A 349 -20.04 -19.50 -12.99
C LEU A 349 -21.41 -19.95 -13.55
N TRP A 350 -21.60 -21.26 -13.69
CA TRP A 350 -22.85 -21.87 -14.17
C TRP A 350 -23.07 -23.12 -13.33
N GLY A 351 -24.14 -23.16 -12.57
CA GLY A 351 -24.51 -24.35 -11.81
C GLY A 351 -24.79 -25.50 -12.78
N ASN A 352 -23.97 -26.55 -12.77
CA ASN A 352 -24.41 -27.84 -13.21
C ASN A 352 -25.40 -28.34 -12.15
N ASN A 353 -26.71 -28.17 -12.42
CA ASN A 353 -27.73 -28.94 -11.73
C ASN A 353 -27.57 -30.39 -12.16
N GLU A 354 -26.91 -31.20 -11.35
CA GLU A 354 -27.18 -32.64 -11.26
C GLU A 354 -27.86 -32.95 -9.93
#